data_03ba0237688acb811aedb15c9ca75bfa
#
_entry.id   03ba0237688acb811aedb15c9ca75bfa
#
_cell.length_a   1.000
_cell.length_b   1.000
_cell.length_c   1.000
_cell.angle_alpha   90.00
_cell.angle_beta   90.00
_cell.angle_gamma   90.00
#
_symmetry.space_group_name_H-M   'P 1'
#
loop_
_entity.id
_entity.type
_entity.pdbx_description
1 polymer ?
#
loop_
_entity_poly.entity_id
_entity_poly.type
_entity_poly.pdbx_seq_one_letter_code
_entity_poly.pdbx_strand_id
1 'polypeptide(L)'
;VINQLKEEGYVIEAVQNKGYHITKYPDILTSGEIMSQLTCVDTGSTTGIIREVVYYDETDSTNNEAKRAAERDNAADGTLYITESQTGGRGRRGRNWVSPAGSGIWMSLLLRPDIAPVNASMLTIVAAMAVQEAIHKVLTEDGHDAECRIKWPNDIVLNKKKVCGILTEMSAEMDYIHYVVIGMGINVNTTEFDDSIKATASSLYLETGDHLKRSRIVAAF
;
A
#
# COMPACT_ATOMS: atom_id res chain seq x y z
N VAL A 1 -13.80 -1.74 -23.39
CA VAL A 1 -12.49 -1.29 -22.85
C VAL A 1 -12.44 0.22 -22.71
N ILE A 2 -12.52 1.06 -23.80
CA ILE A 2 -12.37 2.53 -23.71
C ILE A 2 -13.45 3.15 -22.82
N ASN A 3 -14.72 2.75 -22.96
CA ASN A 3 -15.81 3.28 -22.12
C ASN A 3 -15.60 2.88 -20.64
N GLN A 4 -15.17 1.68 -20.39
CA GLN A 4 -14.85 1.21 -19.03
C GLN A 4 -13.73 2.03 -18.40
N LEU A 5 -12.62 2.29 -19.11
CA LEU A 5 -11.54 3.14 -18.63
C LEU A 5 -12.02 4.59 -18.35
N LYS A 6 -12.93 5.11 -19.18
CA LYS A 6 -13.53 6.43 -18.93
C LYS A 6 -14.41 6.44 -17.69
N GLU A 7 -15.15 5.36 -17.42
CA GLU A 7 -15.95 5.19 -16.20
C GLU A 7 -15.05 5.09 -14.96
N GLU A 8 -13.86 4.52 -15.08
CA GLU A 8 -12.82 4.47 -14.04
C GLU A 8 -12.09 5.81 -13.85
N GLY A 9 -12.40 6.84 -14.67
CA GLY A 9 -11.87 8.20 -14.51
C GLY A 9 -10.68 8.55 -15.42
N TYR A 10 -10.28 7.67 -16.35
CA TYR A 10 -9.27 8.00 -17.36
C TYR A 10 -9.82 9.01 -18.37
N VAL A 11 -9.06 10.06 -18.68
CA VAL A 11 -9.39 10.98 -19.77
C VAL A 11 -8.74 10.47 -21.05
N ILE A 12 -9.58 10.04 -22.00
CA ILE A 12 -9.14 9.43 -23.26
C ILE A 12 -9.67 10.25 -24.42
N GLU A 13 -8.78 10.75 -25.25
CA GLU A 13 -9.07 11.52 -26.45
C GLU A 13 -8.86 10.71 -27.71
N ALA A 14 -9.75 10.89 -28.70
CA ALA A 14 -9.58 10.29 -30.02
C ALA A 14 -8.66 11.20 -30.87
N VAL A 15 -7.61 10.61 -31.42
CA VAL A 15 -6.70 11.32 -32.32
C VAL A 15 -6.96 10.85 -33.74
N GLN A 16 -7.33 11.77 -34.63
CA GLN A 16 -7.71 11.46 -36.02
C GLN A 16 -6.60 10.65 -36.72
N ASN A 17 -6.96 9.51 -37.28
CA ASN A 17 -6.08 8.55 -37.97
C ASN A 17 -4.91 7.95 -37.11
N LYS A 18 -4.90 8.17 -35.78
CA LYS A 18 -3.84 7.65 -34.88
C LYS A 18 -4.38 6.81 -33.75
N GLY A 19 -5.71 6.75 -33.53
CA GLY A 19 -6.34 5.97 -32.47
C GLY A 19 -6.71 6.81 -31.25
N TYR A 20 -6.36 6.36 -30.05
CA TYR A 20 -6.73 6.98 -28.79
C TYR A 20 -5.47 7.31 -27.98
N HIS A 21 -5.55 8.41 -27.22
CA HIS A 21 -4.50 8.87 -26.32
C HIS A 21 -5.07 9.15 -24.95
N ILE A 22 -4.43 8.60 -23.90
CA ILE A 22 -4.79 8.89 -22.51
C ILE A 22 -4.10 10.20 -22.11
N THR A 23 -4.88 11.22 -21.76
CA THR A 23 -4.38 12.55 -21.38
C THR A 23 -4.37 12.76 -19.86
N LYS A 24 -5.17 11.98 -19.10
CA LYS A 24 -5.19 12.04 -17.64
C LYS A 24 -5.45 10.64 -17.06
N TYR A 25 -4.68 10.31 -16.06
CA TYR A 25 -4.80 9.08 -15.27
C TYR A 25 -5.45 9.38 -13.94
N PRO A 26 -6.48 8.63 -13.50
CA PRO A 26 -7.07 8.79 -12.17
C PRO A 26 -6.10 8.33 -11.06
N ASP A 27 -6.38 8.76 -9.82
CA ASP A 27 -5.73 8.20 -8.64
C ASP A 27 -6.58 7.05 -8.07
N ILE A 28 -6.44 5.86 -8.63
CA ILE A 28 -7.15 4.63 -8.25
C ILE A 28 -6.17 3.52 -7.89
N LEU A 29 -6.65 2.56 -7.07
CA LEU A 29 -5.86 1.43 -6.57
C LEU A 29 -6.33 0.09 -7.12
N THR A 30 -7.03 0.08 -8.27
CA THR A 30 -7.51 -1.17 -8.87
C THR A 30 -6.36 -2.11 -9.22
N SER A 31 -6.65 -3.42 -9.21
CA SER A 31 -5.65 -4.44 -9.58
C SER A 31 -5.02 -4.16 -10.94
N GLY A 32 -5.83 -3.72 -11.92
CA GLY A 32 -5.36 -3.37 -13.27
C GLY A 32 -4.38 -2.21 -13.27
N GLU A 33 -4.67 -1.13 -12.53
CA GLU A 33 -3.78 0.04 -12.44
C GLU A 33 -2.43 -0.35 -11.79
N ILE A 34 -2.46 -1.04 -10.64
CA ILE A 34 -1.25 -1.47 -9.95
C ILE A 34 -0.42 -2.43 -10.80
N MET A 35 -1.03 -3.47 -11.37
CA MET A 35 -0.34 -4.44 -12.20
C MET A 35 0.25 -3.81 -13.46
N SER A 36 -0.41 -2.81 -14.06
CA SER A 36 0.12 -2.08 -15.22
C SER A 36 1.42 -1.36 -14.89
N GLN A 37 1.53 -0.78 -13.70
CA GLN A 37 2.75 -0.08 -13.26
C GLN A 37 3.87 -1.05 -12.88
N LEU A 38 3.56 -2.19 -12.25
CA LEU A 38 4.53 -3.23 -11.95
C LEU A 38 5.17 -3.83 -13.21
N THR A 39 4.39 -4.00 -14.29
CA THR A 39 4.88 -4.54 -15.57
C THR A 39 5.65 -3.52 -16.41
N CYS A 40 5.41 -2.23 -16.22
CA CYS A 40 6.13 -1.15 -16.91
C CYS A 40 7.53 -0.89 -16.35
N VAL A 41 7.84 -1.40 -15.16
CA VAL A 41 9.20 -1.36 -14.62
C VAL A 41 10.01 -2.46 -15.29
N ASP A 42 10.61 -2.15 -16.43
CA ASP A 42 11.47 -3.06 -17.23
C ASP A 42 12.80 -3.30 -16.50
N THR A 43 12.75 -4.10 -15.45
CA THR A 43 13.94 -4.50 -14.69
C THR A 43 14.57 -5.77 -15.23
N GLY A 44 14.01 -6.37 -16.29
CA GLY A 44 14.50 -7.66 -16.81
C GLY A 44 14.45 -8.82 -15.80
N SER A 45 13.88 -8.58 -14.64
CA SER A 45 13.74 -9.55 -13.54
C SER A 45 12.31 -9.62 -13.09
N THR A 46 11.68 -10.76 -13.25
CA THR A 46 10.36 -11.12 -12.73
C THR A 46 10.38 -11.43 -11.22
N THR A 47 11.28 -10.81 -10.46
CA THR A 47 11.55 -11.11 -9.05
C THR A 47 10.80 -10.21 -8.07
N GLY A 48 9.75 -9.50 -8.49
CA GLY A 48 8.88 -8.78 -7.57
C GLY A 48 8.22 -9.73 -6.56
N ILE A 49 8.13 -9.32 -5.30
CA ILE A 49 7.47 -10.08 -4.24
C ILE A 49 5.96 -10.17 -4.47
N ILE A 50 5.35 -9.18 -5.12
CA ILE A 50 3.92 -9.13 -5.42
C ILE A 50 3.65 -9.95 -6.69
N ARG A 51 2.87 -11.02 -6.56
CA ARG A 51 2.49 -11.92 -7.66
C ARG A 51 1.04 -11.74 -8.09
N GLU A 52 0.20 -11.30 -7.17
CA GLU A 52 -1.22 -11.08 -7.38
C GLU A 52 -1.70 -9.89 -6.58
N VAL A 53 -2.64 -9.14 -7.13
CA VAL A 53 -3.29 -8.01 -6.46
C VAL A 53 -4.79 -8.26 -6.40
N VAL A 54 -5.34 -8.30 -5.18
CA VAL A 54 -6.77 -8.42 -4.90
C VAL A 54 -7.28 -7.09 -4.37
N TYR A 55 -8.17 -6.45 -5.12
CA TYR A 55 -8.71 -5.14 -4.82
C TYR A 55 -10.15 -5.23 -4.29
N TYR A 56 -10.46 -4.37 -3.33
CA TYR A 56 -11.81 -4.16 -2.79
C TYR A 56 -12.14 -2.65 -2.79
N ASP A 57 -13.38 -2.29 -3.11
CA ASP A 57 -13.86 -0.92 -2.88
C ASP A 57 -13.94 -0.62 -1.38
N GLU A 58 -14.47 -1.57 -0.61
CA GLU A 58 -14.54 -1.50 0.85
C GLU A 58 -14.42 -2.89 1.46
N THR A 59 -13.75 -2.98 2.61
CA THR A 59 -13.70 -4.18 3.45
C THR A 59 -13.60 -3.81 4.93
N ASP A 60 -13.75 -4.79 5.83
CA ASP A 60 -13.48 -4.56 7.25
C ASP A 60 -12.00 -4.27 7.50
N SER A 61 -11.09 -5.07 6.94
CA SER A 61 -9.64 -4.91 7.06
C SER A 61 -8.92 -5.77 6.03
N THR A 62 -7.95 -5.21 5.33
CA THR A 62 -7.10 -5.96 4.39
C THR A 62 -6.30 -7.07 5.09
N ASN A 63 -5.91 -6.89 6.37
CA ASN A 63 -5.30 -7.96 7.16
C ASN A 63 -6.29 -9.13 7.37
N ASN A 64 -7.57 -8.84 7.60
CA ASN A 64 -8.58 -9.89 7.77
C ASN A 64 -8.85 -10.61 6.45
N GLU A 65 -8.90 -9.88 5.31
CA GLU A 65 -9.04 -10.51 3.99
C GLU A 65 -7.88 -11.45 3.72
N ALA A 66 -6.65 -10.98 3.92
CA ALA A 66 -5.46 -11.81 3.73
C ALA A 66 -5.47 -13.06 4.62
N LYS A 67 -5.88 -12.94 5.89
CA LYS A 67 -6.01 -14.10 6.80
C LYS A 67 -7.11 -15.06 6.35
N ARG A 68 -8.30 -14.54 5.99
CA ARG A 68 -9.41 -15.37 5.49
C ARG A 68 -9.00 -16.17 4.25
N ALA A 69 -8.32 -15.50 3.31
CA ALA A 69 -7.84 -16.15 2.10
C ALA A 69 -6.71 -17.16 2.36
N ALA A 70 -5.80 -16.86 3.30
CA ALA A 70 -4.74 -17.80 3.68
C ALA A 70 -5.29 -19.08 4.29
N GLU A 71 -6.37 -19.00 5.07
CA GLU A 71 -6.97 -20.13 5.80
C GLU A 71 -7.98 -20.92 4.97
N ARG A 72 -8.80 -20.26 4.14
CA ARG A 72 -9.90 -20.90 3.40
C ARG A 72 -9.51 -21.28 1.98
N ASP A 73 -8.82 -20.38 1.30
CA ASP A 73 -8.61 -20.44 -0.16
C ASP A 73 -7.18 -20.82 -0.52
N ASN A 74 -6.34 -21.06 0.49
CA ASN A 74 -4.90 -21.32 0.33
C ASN A 74 -4.21 -20.32 -0.60
N ALA A 75 -4.53 -19.03 -0.41
CA ALA A 75 -3.99 -17.94 -1.24
C ALA A 75 -2.44 -18.01 -1.33
N ALA A 76 -1.94 -17.65 -2.51
CA ALA A 76 -0.54 -17.79 -2.84
C ALA A 76 0.35 -16.83 -2.03
N ASP A 77 1.61 -17.24 -1.85
CA ASP A 77 2.68 -16.36 -1.36
C ASP A 77 2.85 -15.16 -2.30
N GLY A 78 2.97 -13.96 -1.74
CA GLY A 78 3.10 -12.73 -2.51
C GLY A 78 1.76 -12.13 -3.00
N THR A 79 0.60 -12.54 -2.44
CA THR A 79 -0.68 -11.89 -2.73
C THR A 79 -0.82 -10.59 -1.94
N LEU A 80 -1.07 -9.48 -2.65
CA LEU A 80 -1.35 -8.16 -2.08
C LEU A 80 -2.86 -7.91 -2.04
N TYR A 81 -3.40 -7.70 -0.86
CA TYR A 81 -4.79 -7.26 -0.63
C TYR A 81 -4.79 -5.75 -0.43
N ILE A 82 -5.60 -5.04 -1.21
CA ILE A 82 -5.67 -3.58 -1.16
C ILE A 82 -7.12 -3.10 -1.25
N THR A 83 -7.44 -1.99 -0.60
CA THR A 83 -8.80 -1.45 -0.58
C THR A 83 -8.81 0.08 -0.62
N GLU A 84 -9.90 0.66 -1.13
CA GLU A 84 -10.15 2.10 -1.03
C GLU A 84 -10.52 2.52 0.39
N SER A 85 -11.31 1.71 1.11
CA SER A 85 -11.69 2.04 2.49
C SER A 85 -11.74 0.82 3.40
N GLN A 86 -11.50 1.03 4.71
CA GLN A 86 -11.68 0.01 5.74
C GLN A 86 -12.67 0.47 6.79
N THR A 87 -13.68 -0.36 7.09
CA THR A 87 -14.66 -0.12 8.17
C THR A 87 -14.13 -0.52 9.56
N GLY A 88 -13.12 -1.36 9.62
CA GLY A 88 -12.50 -1.90 10.84
C GLY A 88 -10.98 -1.93 10.78
N GLY A 89 -10.34 -0.86 10.25
CA GLY A 89 -8.89 -0.76 10.18
C GLY A 89 -8.23 -0.85 11.56
N ARG A 90 -7.14 -1.61 11.67
CA ARG A 90 -6.48 -1.90 12.93
C ARG A 90 -5.02 -1.49 12.95
N GLY A 91 -4.61 -0.94 14.10
CA GLY A 91 -3.23 -0.72 14.46
C GLY A 91 -2.78 -1.64 15.60
N ARG A 92 -1.53 -1.52 16.01
CA ARG A 92 -0.98 -2.28 17.14
C ARG A 92 -1.70 -1.96 18.45
N ARG A 93 -1.75 -2.97 19.36
CA ARG A 93 -2.34 -2.87 20.70
C ARG A 93 -3.82 -2.47 20.68
N GLY A 94 -4.58 -2.95 19.68
CA GLY A 94 -6.02 -2.70 19.57
C GLY A 94 -6.42 -1.25 19.19
N ARG A 95 -5.47 -0.43 18.73
CA ARG A 95 -5.80 0.92 18.24
C ARG A 95 -6.52 0.82 16.89
N ASN A 96 -7.45 1.73 16.66
CA ASN A 96 -8.08 1.87 15.36
C ASN A 96 -7.14 2.58 14.38
N TRP A 97 -7.26 2.21 13.11
CA TRP A 97 -6.64 2.90 11.98
C TRP A 97 -7.75 3.42 11.06
N VAL A 98 -7.93 4.72 11.02
CA VAL A 98 -8.96 5.36 10.17
C VAL A 98 -8.50 5.28 8.72
N SER A 99 -9.37 4.75 7.86
CA SER A 99 -9.02 4.39 6.47
C SER A 99 -10.09 4.86 5.48
N PRO A 100 -10.28 6.18 5.29
CA PRO A 100 -11.27 6.70 4.36
C PRO A 100 -10.84 6.50 2.90
N ALA A 101 -11.83 6.36 2.00
CA ALA A 101 -11.60 6.20 0.58
C ALA A 101 -10.85 7.41 -0.04
N GLY A 102 -10.04 7.15 -1.06
CA GLY A 102 -9.39 8.17 -1.88
C GLY A 102 -8.21 8.89 -1.22
N SER A 103 -7.90 8.62 0.06
CA SER A 103 -6.94 9.44 0.81
C SER A 103 -5.63 8.74 1.17
N GLY A 104 -5.62 7.43 1.21
CA GLY A 104 -4.44 6.67 1.63
C GLY A 104 -4.30 5.36 0.89
N ILE A 105 -3.29 4.60 1.31
CA ILE A 105 -3.05 3.23 0.85
C ILE A 105 -3.31 2.31 2.04
N TRP A 106 -4.30 1.44 1.90
CA TRP A 106 -4.67 0.44 2.89
C TRP A 106 -4.45 -0.92 2.28
N MET A 107 -3.30 -1.55 2.60
CA MET A 107 -2.90 -2.79 1.95
C MET A 107 -2.30 -3.79 2.93
N SER A 108 -2.34 -5.08 2.56
CA SER A 108 -1.75 -6.18 3.32
C SER A 108 -1.11 -7.19 2.38
N LEU A 109 0.17 -7.48 2.61
CA LEU A 109 0.91 -8.48 1.88
C LEU A 109 0.85 -9.82 2.62
N LEU A 110 0.40 -10.86 1.95
CA LEU A 110 0.43 -12.24 2.44
C LEU A 110 1.73 -12.92 2.01
N LEU A 111 2.44 -13.46 2.99
CA LEU A 111 3.69 -14.20 2.78
C LEU A 111 3.63 -15.58 3.42
N ARG A 112 4.34 -16.55 2.83
CA ARG A 112 4.60 -17.88 3.38
C ARG A 112 6.11 -18.11 3.44
N PRO A 113 6.83 -17.41 4.35
CA PRO A 113 8.28 -17.45 4.40
C PRO A 113 8.77 -18.74 5.04
N ASP A 114 9.84 -19.30 4.47
CA ASP A 114 10.57 -20.42 5.09
C ASP A 114 11.64 -19.89 6.07
N ILE A 115 11.17 -19.39 7.21
CA ILE A 115 12.02 -18.88 8.30
C ILE A 115 11.48 -19.36 9.65
N ALA A 116 12.35 -19.45 10.64
CA ALA A 116 11.92 -19.78 12.01
C ALA A 116 10.99 -18.68 12.58
N PRO A 117 9.92 -19.04 13.35
CA PRO A 117 8.95 -18.07 13.89
C PRO A 117 9.57 -16.94 14.72
N VAL A 118 10.68 -17.20 15.41
CA VAL A 118 11.42 -16.19 16.19
C VAL A 118 11.92 -15.03 15.31
N ASN A 119 12.14 -15.26 14.03
CA ASN A 119 12.63 -14.27 13.06
C ASN A 119 11.51 -13.48 12.38
N ALA A 120 10.23 -13.83 12.55
CA ALA A 120 9.12 -13.20 11.87
C ALA A 120 9.00 -11.69 12.14
N SER A 121 9.44 -11.23 13.32
CA SER A 121 9.45 -9.80 13.66
C SER A 121 10.37 -8.97 12.75
N MET A 122 11.39 -9.58 12.13
CA MET A 122 12.27 -8.92 11.17
C MET A 122 11.52 -8.49 9.91
N LEU A 123 10.47 -9.23 9.51
CA LEU A 123 9.66 -8.88 8.34
C LEU A 123 8.98 -7.52 8.49
N THR A 124 8.64 -7.11 9.73
CA THR A 124 8.13 -5.75 9.97
C THR A 124 9.15 -4.68 9.60
N ILE A 125 10.42 -4.91 9.91
CA ILE A 125 11.50 -3.96 9.62
C ILE A 125 11.80 -3.95 8.11
N VAL A 126 11.83 -5.12 7.47
CA VAL A 126 12.01 -5.22 6.01
C VAL A 126 10.88 -4.47 5.28
N ALA A 127 9.62 -4.69 5.67
CA ALA A 127 8.50 -3.95 5.12
C ALA A 127 8.61 -2.43 5.38
N ALA A 128 9.09 -2.03 6.56
CA ALA A 128 9.31 -0.62 6.87
C ALA A 128 10.40 0.01 5.97
N MET A 129 11.46 -0.72 5.67
CA MET A 129 12.51 -0.28 4.74
C MET A 129 11.95 -0.13 3.32
N ALA A 130 11.18 -1.13 2.83
CA ALA A 130 10.59 -1.08 1.51
C ALA A 130 9.58 0.08 1.36
N VAL A 131 8.70 0.29 2.34
CA VAL A 131 7.76 1.43 2.33
C VAL A 131 8.49 2.76 2.40
N GLN A 132 9.52 2.87 3.25
CA GLN A 132 10.32 4.09 3.36
C GLN A 132 11.03 4.42 2.05
N GLU A 133 11.62 3.43 1.41
CA GLU A 133 12.30 3.59 0.11
C GLU A 133 11.31 3.95 -1.00
N ALA A 134 10.13 3.30 -1.05
CA ALA A 134 9.08 3.62 -2.00
C ALA A 134 8.58 5.07 -1.87
N ILE A 135 8.30 5.52 -0.65
CA ILE A 135 7.90 6.90 -0.38
C ILE A 135 9.03 7.87 -0.79
N HIS A 136 10.27 7.60 -0.35
CA HIS A 136 11.41 8.47 -0.66
C HIS A 136 11.65 8.58 -2.17
N LYS A 137 11.58 7.46 -2.90
CA LYS A 137 11.71 7.44 -4.36
C LYS A 137 10.67 8.33 -5.03
N VAL A 138 9.38 8.14 -4.72
CA VAL A 138 8.29 8.92 -5.34
C VAL A 138 8.42 10.40 -5.01
N LEU A 139 8.75 10.75 -3.76
CA LEU A 139 8.94 12.15 -3.36
C LEU A 139 10.12 12.79 -4.09
N THR A 140 11.24 12.08 -4.22
CA THR A 140 12.43 12.57 -4.95
C THR A 140 12.15 12.76 -6.43
N GLU A 141 11.44 11.83 -7.08
CA GLU A 141 11.02 11.95 -8.48
C GLU A 141 10.10 13.16 -8.72
N ASP A 142 9.27 13.52 -7.73
CA ASP A 142 8.38 14.68 -7.78
C ASP A 142 9.07 15.99 -7.28
N GLY A 143 10.37 15.94 -6.97
CA GLY A 143 11.19 17.11 -6.63
C GLY A 143 11.11 17.54 -5.16
N HIS A 144 10.59 16.68 -4.27
CA HIS A 144 10.54 16.95 -2.83
C HIS A 144 11.79 16.44 -2.11
N ASP A 145 12.44 17.32 -1.36
CA ASP A 145 13.51 16.96 -0.41
C ASP A 145 12.91 16.84 1.01
N ALA A 146 12.33 15.68 1.30
CA ALA A 146 11.66 15.44 2.55
C ALA A 146 12.32 14.29 3.34
N GLU A 147 12.53 14.51 4.64
CA GLU A 147 13.20 13.56 5.52
C GLU A 147 12.25 12.39 5.88
N CYS A 148 12.33 11.30 5.10
CA CYS A 148 11.59 10.07 5.34
C CYS A 148 12.41 9.08 6.15
N ARG A 149 11.95 8.74 7.37
CA ARG A 149 12.67 7.87 8.32
C ARG A 149 11.79 6.78 8.90
N ILE A 150 12.42 5.67 9.28
CA ILE A 150 11.78 4.61 10.07
C ILE A 150 11.83 5.00 11.55
N LYS A 151 10.66 5.08 12.17
CA LYS A 151 10.51 5.16 13.62
C LYS A 151 10.24 3.76 14.16
N TRP A 152 11.27 3.18 14.75
CA TRP A 152 11.22 1.82 15.30
C TRP A 152 10.04 1.67 16.29
N PRO A 153 9.32 0.53 16.29
CA PRO A 153 9.59 -0.67 15.48
C PRO A 153 8.79 -0.77 14.18
N ASN A 154 7.81 0.10 13.89
CA ASN A 154 6.81 -0.17 12.87
C ASN A 154 6.13 1.07 12.24
N ASP A 155 6.70 2.24 12.42
CA ASP A 155 6.16 3.48 11.88
C ASP A 155 7.11 4.12 10.88
N ILE A 156 6.57 4.76 9.84
CA ILE A 156 7.33 5.66 8.98
C ILE A 156 6.94 7.09 9.33
N VAL A 157 7.93 7.94 9.45
CA VAL A 157 7.76 9.37 9.72
C VAL A 157 8.33 10.20 8.58
N LEU A 158 7.61 11.25 8.24
CA LEU A 158 8.05 12.31 7.35
C LEU A 158 8.08 13.60 8.15
N ASN A 159 9.22 14.31 8.14
CA ASN A 159 9.41 15.51 8.97
C ASN A 159 9.02 15.30 10.44
N LYS A 160 9.34 14.12 11.00
CA LYS A 160 9.07 13.71 12.39
C LYS A 160 7.60 13.38 12.71
N LYS A 161 6.66 13.50 11.76
CA LYS A 161 5.26 13.11 11.92
C LYS A 161 4.99 11.78 11.26
N LYS A 162 4.13 10.95 11.86
CA LYS A 162 3.80 9.62 11.38
C LYS A 162 2.94 9.70 10.13
N VAL A 163 3.43 9.12 9.03
CA VAL A 163 2.70 9.00 7.75
C VAL A 163 2.34 7.54 7.42
N CYS A 164 3.00 6.56 8.04
CA CYS A 164 2.67 5.14 7.84
C CYS A 164 2.77 4.36 9.15
N GLY A 165 1.89 3.36 9.29
CA GLY A 165 1.94 2.35 10.33
C GLY A 165 1.89 0.95 9.75
N ILE A 166 2.70 0.03 10.31
CA ILE A 166 2.78 -1.35 9.87
C ILE A 166 2.30 -2.27 10.99
N LEU A 167 1.44 -3.23 10.64
CA LEU A 167 0.90 -4.25 11.54
C LEU A 167 1.16 -5.63 10.97
N THR A 168 2.11 -6.34 11.55
CA THR A 168 2.41 -7.74 11.19
C THR A 168 1.65 -8.68 12.10
N GLU A 169 0.91 -9.60 11.51
CA GLU A 169 0.21 -10.71 12.16
C GLU A 169 0.67 -12.01 11.52
N MET A 170 0.72 -13.10 12.28
CA MET A 170 1.13 -14.41 11.75
C MET A 170 0.33 -15.55 12.33
N SER A 171 0.25 -16.64 11.59
CA SER A 171 -0.14 -17.96 12.07
C SER A 171 1.09 -18.86 12.02
N ALA A 172 1.45 -19.44 13.16
CA ALA A 172 2.65 -20.25 13.26
C ALA A 172 2.46 -21.34 14.32
N GLU A 173 3.21 -22.44 14.17
CA GLU A 173 3.47 -23.42 15.20
C GLU A 173 4.85 -23.18 15.84
N MET A 174 5.31 -24.12 16.68
CA MET A 174 6.57 -23.95 17.39
C MET A 174 7.76 -23.83 16.43
N ASP A 175 7.74 -24.58 15.34
CA ASP A 175 8.89 -24.74 14.44
C ASP A 175 8.70 -24.11 13.06
N TYR A 176 7.48 -23.75 12.67
CA TYR A 176 7.24 -23.21 11.34
C TYR A 176 6.10 -22.18 11.27
N ILE A 177 6.12 -21.36 10.23
CA ILE A 177 5.14 -20.33 9.94
C ILE A 177 4.18 -20.83 8.86
N HIS A 178 2.88 -20.81 9.13
CA HIS A 178 1.85 -21.08 8.13
C HIS A 178 1.74 -19.91 7.15
N TYR A 179 1.65 -18.69 7.68
CA TYR A 179 1.66 -17.45 6.91
C TYR A 179 1.98 -16.24 7.80
N VAL A 180 2.42 -15.17 7.14
CA VAL A 180 2.57 -13.84 7.72
C VAL A 180 1.74 -12.86 6.90
N VAL A 181 0.98 -12.01 7.57
CA VAL A 181 0.25 -10.89 6.97
C VAL A 181 0.88 -9.59 7.44
N ILE A 182 1.37 -8.79 6.51
CA ILE A 182 1.99 -7.49 6.78
C ILE A 182 1.04 -6.40 6.31
N GLY A 183 0.26 -5.83 7.23
CA GLY A 183 -0.62 -4.71 6.95
C GLY A 183 0.14 -3.39 6.96
N MET A 184 -0.10 -2.56 5.97
CA MET A 184 0.51 -1.25 5.79
C MET A 184 -0.58 -0.21 5.54
N GLY A 185 -0.67 0.77 6.45
CA GLY A 185 -1.54 1.93 6.29
C GLY A 185 -0.68 3.17 6.03
N ILE A 186 -0.80 3.78 4.84
CA ILE A 186 -0.02 4.95 4.44
C ILE A 186 -0.98 6.12 4.22
N ASN A 187 -0.81 7.19 4.97
CA ASN A 187 -1.54 8.44 4.79
C ASN A 187 -0.91 9.21 3.62
N VAL A 188 -1.52 9.15 2.45
CA VAL A 188 -0.98 9.81 1.24
C VAL A 188 -1.59 11.19 1.07
N ASN A 189 -2.88 11.25 0.75
CA ASN A 189 -3.61 12.48 0.45
C ASN A 189 -4.61 12.88 1.56
N THR A 190 -4.46 12.34 2.76
CA THR A 190 -5.29 12.67 3.93
C THR A 190 -5.09 14.13 4.31
N THR A 191 -6.18 14.90 4.41
CA THR A 191 -6.15 16.34 4.71
C THR A 191 -6.40 16.65 6.18
N GLU A 192 -7.10 15.75 6.90
CA GLU A 192 -7.52 16.00 8.27
C GLU A 192 -7.26 14.78 9.16
N PHE A 193 -6.90 15.04 10.40
CA PHE A 193 -6.69 14.04 11.44
C PHE A 193 -7.46 14.43 12.70
N ASP A 194 -7.93 13.40 13.43
CA ASP A 194 -8.55 13.61 14.75
C ASP A 194 -7.64 14.40 15.68
N ASP A 195 -8.23 15.26 16.51
CA ASP A 195 -7.51 16.13 17.45
C ASP A 195 -6.56 15.36 18.37
N SER A 196 -6.89 14.12 18.70
CA SER A 196 -6.06 13.27 19.57
C SER A 196 -4.74 12.83 18.94
N ILE A 197 -4.63 12.85 17.61
CA ILE A 197 -3.45 12.38 16.87
C ILE A 197 -2.83 13.42 15.95
N LYS A 198 -3.50 14.52 15.63
CA LYS A 198 -3.01 15.56 14.70
C LYS A 198 -1.64 16.14 15.04
N ALA A 199 -1.23 16.11 16.30
CA ALA A 199 0.09 16.57 16.73
C ALA A 199 1.22 15.63 16.29
N THR A 200 0.93 14.34 16.05
CA THR A 200 1.91 13.29 15.80
C THR A 200 1.72 12.56 14.47
N ALA A 201 0.53 12.64 13.86
CA ALA A 201 0.21 12.09 12.56
C ALA A 201 0.25 13.17 11.47
N SER A 202 0.55 12.74 10.25
CA SER A 202 0.50 13.56 9.04
C SER A 202 0.25 12.68 7.82
N SER A 203 0.21 13.32 6.65
CA SER A 203 0.17 12.65 5.35
C SER A 203 1.27 13.19 4.45
N LEU A 204 1.53 12.48 3.35
CA LEU A 204 2.49 12.96 2.36
C LEU A 204 2.03 14.30 1.80
N TYR A 205 0.74 14.46 1.52
CA TYR A 205 0.13 15.71 1.06
C TYR A 205 0.37 16.90 2.03
N LEU A 206 0.13 16.71 3.33
CA LEU A 206 0.29 17.78 4.32
C LEU A 206 1.76 18.19 4.52
N GLU A 207 2.69 17.29 4.24
CA GLU A 207 4.12 17.58 4.40
C GLU A 207 4.77 18.11 3.10
N THR A 208 4.15 17.88 1.92
CA THR A 208 4.69 18.31 0.61
C THR A 208 3.88 19.42 -0.05
N GLY A 209 2.57 19.48 0.22
CA GLY A 209 1.62 20.38 -0.46
C GLY A 209 1.03 19.79 -1.75
N ASP A 210 1.53 18.65 -2.22
CA ASP A 210 1.14 18.06 -3.49
C ASP A 210 0.35 16.76 -3.35
N HIS A 211 -0.69 16.59 -4.16
CA HIS A 211 -1.41 15.34 -4.30
C HIS A 211 -0.57 14.31 -5.05
N LEU A 212 -0.29 13.18 -4.40
CA LEU A 212 0.50 12.10 -4.99
C LEU A 212 -0.40 10.99 -5.53
N LYS A 213 0.03 10.36 -6.62
CA LYS A 213 -0.58 9.14 -7.13
C LYS A 213 -0.25 7.97 -6.21
N ARG A 214 -1.28 7.41 -5.56
CA ARG A 214 -1.14 6.29 -4.61
C ARG A 214 -0.60 5.03 -5.28
N SER A 215 -1.03 4.74 -6.50
CA SER A 215 -0.58 3.57 -7.27
C SER A 215 0.94 3.58 -7.54
N ARG A 216 1.58 4.75 -7.70
CA ARG A 216 3.04 4.86 -7.86
C ARG A 216 3.80 4.40 -6.62
N ILE A 217 3.27 4.72 -5.42
CA ILE A 217 3.89 4.29 -4.16
C ILE A 217 3.75 2.77 -3.99
N VAL A 218 2.59 2.20 -4.34
CA VAL A 218 2.39 0.74 -4.31
C VAL A 218 3.31 0.03 -5.29
N ALA A 219 3.49 0.57 -6.49
CA ALA A 219 4.38 -0.03 -7.50
C ALA A 219 5.88 0.12 -7.15
N ALA A 220 6.24 1.16 -6.41
CA ALA A 220 7.61 1.36 -5.93
C ALA A 220 7.97 0.46 -4.74
N PHE A 221 6.97 0.06 -3.94
CA PHE A 221 7.09 -0.90 -2.83
C PHE A 221 7.39 -2.31 -3.34
#